data_8e14871783636161fe9deb9151d79563
#
_entry.id   8e14871783636161fe9deb9151d79563
#
_cell.length_a   1.000
_cell.length_b   1.000
_cell.length_c   1.000
_cell.angle_alpha   90.00
_cell.angle_beta   90.00
_cell.angle_gamma   90.00
#
_symmetry.space_group_name_H-M   'P 1'
#
loop_
_entity.id
_entity.type
_entity.pdbx_description
1 polymer ?
#
loop_
_entity_poly.entity_id
_entity_poly.type
_entity_poly.pdbx_seq_one_letter_code
_entity_poly.pdbx_strand_id
1 'polypeptide(L)'
;MKRIAVIPVLLAVALVGLSATDAAAPGDAQGQVRRDMRAGNVLPLRQIEQIVLPTMPGMQYLGPEYDPIAMAYRLKFINQGRVVFVDVDARSGQIISRH
;
A
#
# COMPACT_ATOMS: atom_id res chain seq x y z
N MET A 1 14.85 51.11 15.52
CA MET A 1 14.81 50.60 15.48
C MET A 1 14.52 49.54 15.54
N LYS A 2 14.44 49.30 15.67
CA LYS A 2 14.20 48.48 15.76
C LYS A 2 13.69 47.52 15.34
N ARG A 3 13.39 47.26 15.35
CA ARG A 3 12.84 46.55 15.01
C ARG A 3 12.92 45.49 14.53
N ILE A 4 12.74 45.27 14.41
CA ILE A 4 12.81 44.44 13.91
C ILE A 4 12.74 43.26 14.08
N ALA A 5 12.85 42.91 14.29
CA ALA A 5 12.91 41.87 14.59
C ALA A 5 11.98 41.03 14.42
N VAL A 6 11.86 40.69 14.67
CA VAL A 6 10.99 40.01 14.66
C VAL A 6 10.81 38.99 13.98
N ILE A 7 10.60 38.91 13.51
CA ILE A 7 10.41 38.10 12.76
C ILE A 7 10.59 36.82 12.84
N PRO A 8 11.12 36.47 12.94
CA PRO A 8 11.40 35.34 12.94
C PRO A 8 10.55 34.44 13.24
N VAL A 9 10.43 34.24 13.53
CA VAL A 9 9.72 33.49 13.97
C VAL A 9 9.12 32.60 13.34
N LEU A 10 8.75 32.69 13.21
CA LEU A 10 8.03 31.96 12.75
C LEU A 10 8.24 30.90 12.28
N LEU A 11 8.40 30.84 11.96
CA LEU A 11 8.56 29.95 11.33
C LEU A 11 8.55 28.77 11.76
N ALA A 12 8.91 28.63 12.22
CA ALA A 12 9.12 27.56 12.71
C ALA A 12 8.03 26.86 12.71
N VAL A 13 7.59 27.03 13.20
CA VAL A 13 6.55 26.40 13.31
C VAL A 13 6.14 25.69 12.40
N ALA A 14 6.09 26.16 11.76
CA ALA A 14 5.55 25.57 10.84
C ALA A 14 5.82 24.24 10.80
N LEU A 15 6.55 24.02 10.69
CA LEU A 15 6.80 22.82 10.50
C LEU A 15 6.28 21.92 11.16
N VAL A 16 6.39 22.07 11.86
CA VAL A 16 5.99 21.25 12.61
C VAL A 16 4.94 20.57 12.29
N GLY A 17 4.24 21.03 12.33
CA GLY A 17 3.15 20.36 12.28
C GLY A 17 3.17 19.37 11.34
N LEU A 18 3.48 19.55 10.52
CA LEU A 18 3.37 18.71 9.60
C LEU A 18 3.63 17.46 9.86
N SER A 19 4.41 17.31 10.30
CA SER A 19 4.79 16.07 10.45
C SER A 19 3.79 15.20 10.91
N ALA A 20 3.34 15.48 11.78
CA ALA A 20 2.49 14.64 12.37
C ALA A 20 1.61 14.06 11.49
N THR A 21 1.17 14.74 10.86
CA THR A 21 0.17 14.32 10.17
C THR A 21 0.32 13.14 9.48
N ASP A 22 1.23 13.03 8.92
CA ASP A 22 1.31 12.00 8.15
C ASP A 22 1.09 10.79 8.81
N ALA A 23 1.48 10.72 9.80
CA ALA A 23 1.41 9.52 10.43
C ALA A 23 0.08 8.98 10.46
N ALA A 24 -0.78 9.73 10.53
CA ALA A 24 -2.02 9.25 10.79
C ALA A 24 -2.72 8.73 9.63
N ALA A 25 -2.15 8.59 8.62
CA ALA A 25 -2.88 8.24 7.49
C ALA A 25 -3.67 7.01 7.74
N PRO A 26 -4.91 7.08 7.73
CA PRO A 26 -5.72 5.93 7.86
C PRO A 26 -5.55 5.15 6.60
N GLY A 27 -5.66 3.98 6.64
CA GLY A 27 -5.54 3.25 5.45
C GLY A 27 -4.13 3.07 5.00
N ASP A 28 -3.20 3.19 5.85
CA ASP A 28 -1.83 2.94 5.47
C ASP A 28 -1.67 1.44 5.27
N ALA A 29 -2.10 0.96 4.12
CA ALA A 29 -2.05 -0.45 3.82
C ALA A 29 -0.61 -0.94 3.70
N GLN A 30 0.29 -0.09 3.25
CA GLN A 30 1.68 -0.49 3.15
C GLN A 30 2.29 -0.75 4.51
N GLY A 31 1.99 0.08 5.47
CA GLY A 31 2.48 -0.15 6.81
C GLY A 31 1.85 -1.37 7.44
N GLN A 32 0.56 -1.59 7.20
CA GLN A 32 -0.12 -2.73 7.77
C GLN A 32 0.41 -4.05 7.20
N VAL A 33 0.68 -4.10 5.88
CA VAL A 33 1.16 -5.35 5.32
C VAL A 33 2.56 -5.65 5.84
N ARG A 34 3.37 -4.64 6.09
CA ARG A 34 4.69 -4.88 6.66
C ARG A 34 4.59 -5.45 8.07
N ARG A 35 3.66 -4.94 8.86
CA ARG A 35 3.44 -5.45 10.20
C ARG A 35 2.94 -6.89 10.15
N ASP A 36 2.02 -7.19 9.25
CA ASP A 36 1.45 -8.52 9.13
C ASP A 36 2.51 -9.52 8.65
N MET A 37 3.39 -9.09 7.76
CA MET A 37 4.47 -9.97 7.33
C MET A 37 5.45 -10.24 8.46
N ARG A 38 5.80 -9.22 9.23
CA ARG A 38 6.74 -9.41 10.34
C ARG A 38 6.15 -10.30 11.41
N ALA A 39 4.84 -10.27 11.56
CA ALA A 39 4.17 -11.14 12.52
C ALA A 39 3.93 -12.54 11.99
N GLY A 40 4.26 -12.80 10.73
CA GLY A 40 4.05 -14.11 10.15
C GLY A 40 2.61 -14.37 9.76
N ASN A 41 1.79 -13.35 9.71
CA ASN A 41 0.37 -13.53 9.42
C ASN A 41 0.07 -13.67 7.95
N VAL A 42 0.92 -13.10 7.08
CA VAL A 42 0.68 -13.16 5.65
C VAL A 42 1.99 -13.47 4.93
N LEU A 43 1.86 -13.98 3.73
CA LEU A 43 3.01 -14.24 2.87
C LEU A 43 3.54 -12.94 2.30
N PRO A 44 4.83 -12.86 2.01
CA PRO A 44 5.38 -11.69 1.34
C PRO A 44 4.77 -11.52 -0.04
N LEU A 45 4.62 -10.28 -0.47
CA LEU A 45 4.04 -9.99 -1.77
C LEU A 45 4.77 -10.73 -2.89
N ARG A 46 6.11 -10.78 -2.83
CA ARG A 46 6.85 -11.45 -3.88
C ARG A 46 6.42 -12.90 -4.04
N GLN A 47 6.16 -13.57 -2.94
CA GLN A 47 5.73 -14.95 -3.01
C GLN A 47 4.34 -15.07 -3.62
N ILE A 48 3.45 -14.12 -3.28
CA ILE A 48 2.13 -14.08 -3.88
C ILE A 48 2.25 -13.87 -5.39
N GLU A 49 3.11 -12.96 -5.79
CA GLU A 49 3.29 -12.70 -7.22
C GLU A 49 3.84 -13.93 -7.94
N GLN A 50 4.76 -14.64 -7.32
CA GLN A 50 5.32 -15.83 -7.93
C GLN A 50 4.28 -16.94 -8.12
N ILE A 51 3.27 -16.95 -7.26
CA ILE A 51 2.20 -17.93 -7.37
C ILE A 51 1.19 -17.51 -8.44
N VAL A 52 0.84 -16.23 -8.47
CA VAL A 52 -0.31 -15.78 -9.26
C VAL A 52 0.05 -15.38 -10.68
N LEU A 53 1.14 -14.63 -10.84
CA LEU A 53 1.46 -14.10 -12.16
C LEU A 53 1.57 -15.16 -13.25
N PRO A 54 2.16 -16.31 -12.99
CA PRO A 54 2.21 -17.33 -14.04
C PRO A 54 0.84 -17.82 -14.52
N THR A 55 -0.21 -17.58 -13.72
CA THR A 55 -1.55 -18.03 -14.11
C THR A 55 -2.29 -16.95 -14.90
N MET A 56 -1.64 -15.82 -15.19
CA MET A 56 -2.26 -14.69 -15.89
C MET A 56 -1.49 -14.36 -17.16
N PRO A 57 -1.30 -15.33 -18.07
CA PRO A 57 -0.52 -15.07 -19.27
C PRO A 57 -1.22 -14.06 -20.15
N GLY A 58 -0.43 -13.21 -20.82
CA GLY A 58 -1.00 -12.24 -21.74
C GLY A 58 -1.55 -10.99 -21.10
N MET A 59 -1.53 -10.91 -19.78
CA MET A 59 -2.02 -9.71 -19.11
C MET A 59 -0.85 -8.86 -18.63
N GLN A 60 -1.06 -7.56 -18.62
CA GLN A 60 -0.05 -6.65 -18.10
C GLN A 60 -0.33 -6.40 -16.62
N TYR A 61 0.65 -6.67 -15.79
CA TYR A 61 0.51 -6.50 -14.35
C TYR A 61 0.75 -5.04 -13.98
N LEU A 62 -0.17 -4.46 -13.22
CA LEU A 62 -0.10 -3.06 -12.83
C LEU A 62 0.36 -2.87 -11.39
N GLY A 63 0.30 -3.89 -10.57
CA GLY A 63 0.76 -3.81 -9.20
C GLY A 63 -0.31 -4.25 -8.20
N PRO A 64 0.09 -4.31 -6.94
CA PRO A 64 -0.78 -4.82 -5.89
C PRO A 64 -1.41 -3.73 -5.05
N GLU A 65 -2.48 -4.10 -4.37
CA GLU A 65 -3.02 -3.36 -3.24
C GLU A 65 -3.22 -4.37 -2.12
N TYR A 66 -3.11 -3.92 -0.89
CA TYR A 66 -3.32 -4.80 0.24
C TYR A 66 -4.54 -4.33 1.04
N ASP A 67 -5.43 -5.26 1.35
CA ASP A 67 -6.58 -4.99 2.21
C ASP A 67 -6.29 -5.62 3.58
N PRO A 68 -5.98 -4.83 4.58
CA PRO A 68 -5.64 -5.40 5.89
C PRO A 68 -6.83 -6.01 6.61
N ILE A 69 -8.03 -5.58 6.31
CA ILE A 69 -9.19 -6.14 6.97
C ILE A 69 -9.45 -7.54 6.45
N ALA A 70 -9.38 -7.72 5.16
CA ALA A 70 -9.59 -9.03 4.56
C ALA A 70 -8.33 -9.88 4.59
N MET A 71 -7.18 -9.29 4.89
CA MET A 71 -5.88 -9.92 4.79
C MET A 71 -5.71 -10.53 3.41
N ALA A 72 -5.94 -9.72 2.41
CA ALA A 72 -5.90 -10.15 1.02
C ALA A 72 -5.15 -9.14 0.17
N TYR A 73 -4.46 -9.63 -0.85
CA TYR A 73 -3.88 -8.76 -1.85
C TYR A 73 -4.82 -8.69 -3.04
N ARG A 74 -4.97 -7.50 -3.59
CA ARG A 74 -5.66 -7.31 -4.87
C ARG A 74 -4.60 -6.99 -5.91
N LEU A 75 -4.42 -7.89 -6.86
CA LEU A 75 -3.46 -7.69 -7.94
C LEU A 75 -4.22 -7.14 -9.14
N LYS A 76 -3.70 -6.06 -9.71
CA LYS A 76 -4.38 -5.38 -10.81
C LYS A 76 -3.66 -5.69 -12.10
N PHE A 77 -4.44 -5.98 -13.12
CA PHE A 77 -3.91 -6.30 -14.45
C PHE A 77 -4.71 -5.56 -15.51
N ILE A 78 -4.13 -5.44 -16.69
CA ILE A 78 -4.86 -5.00 -17.86
C ILE A 78 -4.83 -6.13 -18.88
N ASN A 79 -5.99 -6.48 -19.36
CA ASN A 79 -6.13 -7.51 -20.38
C ASN A 79 -6.95 -6.91 -21.52
N GLN A 80 -6.30 -6.67 -22.68
CA GLN A 80 -6.98 -6.12 -23.85
C GLN A 80 -7.74 -4.83 -23.52
N GLY A 81 -7.08 -3.94 -22.80
CA GLY A 81 -7.66 -2.64 -22.47
C GLY A 81 -8.61 -2.64 -21.29
N ARG A 82 -8.86 -3.76 -20.68
CA ARG A 82 -9.78 -3.86 -19.55
C ARG A 82 -9.03 -4.17 -18.28
N VAL A 83 -9.44 -3.53 -17.19
CA VAL A 83 -8.80 -3.77 -15.90
C VAL A 83 -9.39 -5.04 -15.29
N VAL A 84 -8.53 -5.90 -14.84
CA VAL A 84 -8.93 -7.15 -14.18
C VAL A 84 -8.31 -7.14 -12.78
N PHE A 85 -9.13 -7.42 -11.78
CA PHE A 85 -8.66 -7.53 -10.42
C PHE A 85 -8.63 -9.00 -10.01
N VAL A 86 -7.56 -9.40 -9.35
CA VAL A 86 -7.44 -10.76 -8.82
C VAL A 86 -7.21 -10.61 -7.33
N ASP A 87 -8.17 -11.08 -6.55
CA ASP A 87 -8.06 -11.02 -5.09
C ASP A 87 -7.48 -12.34 -4.60
N VAL A 88 -6.46 -12.23 -3.77
CA VAL A 88 -5.68 -13.39 -3.34
C VAL A 88 -5.61 -13.38 -1.82
N ASP A 89 -5.86 -14.51 -1.22
CA ASP A 89 -5.72 -14.64 0.23
C ASP A 89 -4.24 -14.48 0.56
N ALA A 90 -3.91 -13.47 1.34
CA ALA A 90 -2.52 -13.18 1.65
C ALA A 90 -1.89 -14.24 2.56
N ARG A 91 -2.69 -15.02 3.25
CA ARG A 91 -2.16 -16.04 4.13
C ARG A 91 -1.78 -17.31 3.39
N SER A 92 -2.48 -17.63 2.33
CA SER A 92 -2.28 -18.90 1.63
C SER A 92 -1.82 -18.74 0.19
N GLY A 93 -2.07 -17.60 -0.42
CA GLY A 93 -1.78 -17.41 -1.84
C GLY A 93 -2.88 -17.93 -2.75
N GLN A 94 -4.01 -18.34 -2.18
CA GLN A 94 -5.09 -18.82 -3.02
C GLN A 94 -5.87 -17.68 -3.63
N ILE A 95 -6.24 -17.82 -4.88
CA ILE A 95 -7.06 -16.82 -5.56
C ILE A 95 -8.48 -16.94 -5.02
N ILE A 96 -9.00 -15.79 -4.53
CA ILE A 96 -10.35 -15.74 -3.98
C ILE A 96 -11.35 -15.40 -5.06
N SER A 97 -11.02 -14.44 -5.91
CA SER A 97 -11.93 -14.01 -6.96
C SER A 97 -11.18 -13.31 -8.07
N ARG A 98 -11.80 -13.25 -9.24
CA ARG A 98 -11.31 -12.49 -10.39
C ARG A 98 -12.48 -11.69 -10.93
N HIS A 99 -12.24 -10.42 -11.18
CA HIS A 99 -13.34 -9.59 -11.70
C HIS A 99 -12.87 -8.32 -12.37
#